data_57095d2c3bae717357f482fff6139cad
#
_entry.id   57095d2c3bae717357f482fff6139cad
#
_cell.length_a   1.000
_cell.length_b   1.000
_cell.length_c   1.000
_cell.angle_alpha   90.00
_cell.angle_beta   90.00
_cell.angle_gamma   90.00
#
_symmetry.space_group_name_H-M   'P 1'
#
loop_
_entity.id
_entity.type
_entity.pdbx_description
1 polymer ?
#
loop_
_entity_poly.entity_id
_entity_poly.type
_entity_poly.pdbx_seq_one_letter_code
_entity_poly.pdbx_strand_id
1 'polypeptide(L)'
;MQKLLIDNMERINVLCRNHNVRSLFAFGSVVTDRFTDKSDIDLLVSFNPMEHGEYADTYFRLAENFEKLFKRQVDLVTEKSLRNPYFIESVNQTKTLLYEC
;
A
#
# COMPACT_ATOMS: atom_id res chain seq x y z
N MET A 1 -14.14 -5.38 -1.96
CA MET A 1 -12.94 -4.59 -2.34
C MET A 1 -13.30 -3.64 -3.46
N GLN A 2 -12.77 -2.44 -3.44
CA GLN A 2 -13.09 -1.44 -4.44
C GLN A 2 -12.63 -1.84 -5.84
N LYS A 3 -13.45 -1.49 -6.82
CA LYS A 3 -13.16 -1.78 -8.22
C LYS A 3 -11.80 -1.22 -8.66
N LEU A 4 -11.43 -0.05 -8.13
CA LEU A 4 -10.15 0.59 -8.43
C LEU A 4 -8.97 -0.33 -8.16
N LEU A 5 -9.01 -1.08 -7.07
CA LEU A 5 -7.95 -2.03 -6.74
C LEU A 5 -8.03 -3.27 -7.63
N ILE A 6 -9.23 -3.79 -7.81
CA ILE A 6 -9.43 -5.01 -8.62
C ILE A 6 -8.97 -4.79 -10.05
N ASP A 7 -9.35 -3.67 -10.66
CA ASP A 7 -9.02 -3.38 -12.05
C ASP A 7 -7.52 -3.13 -12.27
N ASN A 8 -6.78 -2.84 -11.21
CA ASN A 8 -5.36 -2.54 -11.30
C ASN A 8 -4.47 -3.61 -10.68
N MET A 9 -5.02 -4.77 -10.32
CA MET A 9 -4.26 -5.81 -9.61
C MET A 9 -3.01 -6.27 -10.36
N GLU A 10 -3.08 -6.41 -11.66
CA GLU A 10 -1.93 -6.83 -12.46
C GLU A 10 -0.80 -5.80 -12.38
N ARG A 11 -1.14 -4.51 -12.51
CA ARG A 11 -0.17 -3.43 -12.41
C ARG A 11 0.39 -3.30 -10.99
N ILE A 12 -0.45 -3.49 -9.99
CA ILE A 12 -0.02 -3.51 -8.59
C ILE A 12 1.03 -4.61 -8.40
N ASN A 13 0.77 -5.80 -8.92
CA ASN A 13 1.71 -6.92 -8.81
C ASN A 13 3.05 -6.62 -9.48
N VAL A 14 3.03 -6.00 -10.66
CA VAL A 14 4.25 -5.64 -11.37
C VAL A 14 5.06 -4.61 -10.57
N LEU A 15 4.39 -3.58 -10.06
CA LEU A 15 5.06 -2.56 -9.23
C LEU A 15 5.69 -3.18 -7.99
N CYS A 16 4.97 -4.07 -7.33
CA CYS A 16 5.48 -4.73 -6.13
C CYS A 16 6.72 -5.58 -6.43
N ARG A 17 6.69 -6.37 -7.50
CA ARG A 17 7.85 -7.19 -7.88
C ARG A 17 9.06 -6.35 -8.22
N ASN A 18 8.87 -5.21 -8.87
CA ASN A 18 9.96 -4.36 -9.32
C ASN A 18 10.53 -3.49 -8.20
N HIS A 19 9.88 -3.44 -7.03
CA HIS A 19 10.28 -2.57 -5.93
C HIS A 19 10.56 -3.33 -4.64
N ASN A 20 10.94 -4.58 -4.73
CA ASN A 20 11.33 -5.41 -3.57
C ASN A 20 10.24 -5.52 -2.49
N VAL A 21 8.99 -5.49 -2.89
CA VAL A 21 7.89 -5.63 -1.93
C VAL A 21 7.76 -7.10 -1.52
N ARG A 22 7.68 -7.32 -0.21
CA ARG A 22 7.40 -8.63 0.36
C ARG A 22 5.92 -8.86 0.49
N SER A 23 5.20 -7.86 0.97
CA SER A 23 3.74 -7.92 1.09
C SER A 23 3.14 -6.53 0.98
N LEU A 24 1.92 -6.46 0.46
CA LEU A 24 1.15 -5.23 0.35
C LEU A 24 -0.29 -5.50 0.74
N PHE A 25 -0.81 -4.67 1.64
CA PHE A 25 -2.20 -4.71 2.06
C PHE A 25 -2.86 -3.36 1.77
N ALA A 26 -4.14 -3.38 1.41
CA ALA A 26 -4.96 -2.17 1.46
C ALA A 26 -5.69 -2.14 2.79
N PHE A 27 -5.90 -0.95 3.34
CA PHE A 27 -6.67 -0.79 4.56
C PHE A 27 -7.43 0.54 4.53
N GLY A 28 -8.24 0.78 5.55
CA GLY A 28 -8.98 2.03 5.67
C GLY A 28 -10.14 2.11 4.69
N SER A 29 -10.45 3.33 4.24
CA SER A 29 -11.66 3.59 3.47
C SER A 29 -11.74 2.81 2.16
N VAL A 30 -10.60 2.53 1.50
CA VAL A 30 -10.58 1.85 0.20
C VAL A 30 -11.12 0.41 0.27
N VAL A 31 -11.17 -0.19 1.47
CA VAL A 31 -11.72 -1.53 1.66
C VAL A 31 -13.12 -1.49 2.30
N THR A 32 -13.69 -0.32 2.43
CA THR A 32 -15.03 -0.11 3.04
C THR A 32 -15.93 0.65 2.09
N ASP A 33 -17.22 0.76 2.48
CA ASP A 33 -18.22 1.54 1.73
C ASP A 33 -18.02 3.05 1.84
N ARG A 34 -17.09 3.49 2.68
CA ARG A 34 -16.83 4.92 2.90
C ARG A 34 -15.93 5.53 1.83
N PHE A 35 -15.41 4.71 0.93
CA PHE A 35 -14.50 5.18 -0.12
C PHE A 35 -15.24 6.07 -1.12
N THR A 36 -14.69 7.27 -1.37
CA THR A 36 -15.25 8.23 -2.32
C THR A 36 -14.15 8.68 -3.28
N ASP A 37 -14.51 9.48 -4.28
CA ASP A 37 -13.55 10.05 -5.23
C ASP A 37 -12.52 10.96 -4.56
N LYS A 38 -12.80 11.44 -3.36
CA LYS A 38 -11.91 12.31 -2.60
C LYS A 38 -11.08 11.58 -1.56
N SER A 39 -11.31 10.30 -1.39
CA SER A 39 -10.59 9.50 -0.39
C SER A 39 -9.19 9.15 -0.88
N ASP A 40 -8.22 9.20 0.03
CA ASP A 40 -6.87 8.69 -0.24
C ASP A 40 -6.90 7.17 -0.20
N ILE A 41 -5.90 6.57 -0.83
CA ILE A 41 -5.72 5.12 -0.75
C ILE A 41 -4.66 4.83 0.31
N ASP A 42 -5.03 4.03 1.31
CA ASP A 42 -4.12 3.64 2.38
C ASP A 42 -3.57 2.25 2.11
N LEU A 43 -2.24 2.15 2.01
CA LEU A 43 -1.55 0.89 1.74
C LEU A 43 -0.53 0.62 2.83
N LEU A 44 -0.43 -0.64 3.23
CA LEU A 44 0.56 -1.11 4.19
C LEU A 44 1.56 -1.98 3.46
N VAL A 45 2.82 -1.58 3.46
CA VAL A 45 3.88 -2.28 2.72
C VAL A 45 4.93 -2.85 3.66
N SER A 46 5.41 -4.05 3.32
CA SER A 46 6.59 -4.65 3.92
C SER A 46 7.55 -4.97 2.78
N PHE A 47 8.83 -4.62 2.95
CA PHE A 47 9.86 -4.86 1.93
C PHE A 47 10.74 -6.03 2.30
N ASN A 48 11.27 -6.69 1.28
CA ASN A 48 12.37 -7.63 1.47
C ASN A 48 13.60 -6.85 1.94
N PRO A 49 14.56 -7.50 2.60
CA PRO A 49 15.77 -6.82 3.07
C PRO A 49 16.49 -6.08 1.93
N MET A 50 16.90 -4.85 2.20
CA MET A 50 17.62 -3.99 1.26
C MET A 50 18.70 -3.23 2.01
N GLU A 51 19.72 -2.79 1.26
CA GLU A 51 20.74 -1.93 1.81
C GLU A 51 20.17 -0.55 2.14
N HIS A 52 20.78 0.16 3.09
CA HIS A 52 20.25 1.42 3.58
C HIS A 52 19.97 2.45 2.49
N GLY A 53 20.88 2.60 1.53
CA GLY A 53 20.68 3.59 0.47
C GLY A 53 19.56 3.27 -0.48
N GLU A 54 19.21 2.00 -0.60
CA GLU A 54 18.16 1.56 -1.50
C GLU A 54 16.76 1.71 -0.94
N TYR A 55 16.63 1.62 0.38
CA TYR A 55 15.32 1.59 1.04
C TYR A 55 14.51 2.86 0.76
N ALA A 56 15.09 4.01 1.02
CA ALA A 56 14.40 5.29 0.87
C ALA A 56 14.00 5.52 -0.59
N ASP A 57 14.93 5.28 -1.53
CA ASP A 57 14.65 5.46 -2.95
C ASP A 57 13.54 4.54 -3.42
N THR A 58 13.59 3.28 -3.01
CA THR A 58 12.58 2.28 -3.39
C THR A 58 11.22 2.67 -2.85
N TYR A 59 11.17 3.09 -1.58
CA TYR A 59 9.93 3.53 -0.94
C TYR A 59 9.29 4.70 -1.71
N PHE A 60 10.06 5.75 -1.97
CA PHE A 60 9.52 6.93 -2.63
C PHE A 60 9.12 6.66 -4.08
N ARG A 61 9.89 5.84 -4.80
CA ARG A 61 9.53 5.47 -6.16
C ARG A 61 8.24 4.65 -6.20
N LEU A 62 8.08 3.73 -5.26
CA LEU A 62 6.86 2.93 -5.18
C LEU A 62 5.65 3.80 -4.88
N ALA A 63 5.75 4.70 -3.89
CA ALA A 63 4.68 5.61 -3.53
C ALA A 63 4.28 6.48 -4.72
N GLU A 64 5.26 7.05 -5.42
CA GLU A 64 5.01 7.88 -6.60
C GLU A 64 4.31 7.10 -7.71
N ASN A 65 4.76 5.86 -7.96
CA ASN A 65 4.15 5.03 -8.99
C ASN A 65 2.72 4.63 -8.65
N PHE A 66 2.43 4.37 -7.38
CA PHE A 66 1.06 4.11 -6.97
C PHE A 66 0.18 5.35 -7.15
N GLU A 67 0.70 6.54 -6.83
CA GLU A 67 -0.07 7.77 -7.04
C GLU A 67 -0.37 8.00 -8.52
N LYS A 68 0.57 7.70 -9.39
CA LYS A 68 0.35 7.78 -10.84
C LYS A 68 -0.67 6.74 -11.32
N LEU A 69 -0.59 5.53 -10.78
CA LEU A 69 -1.49 4.45 -11.17
C LEU A 69 -2.93 4.75 -10.77
N PHE A 70 -3.15 5.18 -9.54
CA PHE A 70 -4.49 5.42 -9.01
C PHE A 70 -5.00 6.82 -9.29
N LYS A 71 -4.12 7.74 -9.72
CA LYS A 71 -4.45 9.14 -10.01
C LYS A 71 -5.05 9.84 -8.80
N ARG A 72 -4.53 9.53 -7.62
CA ARG A 72 -4.92 10.15 -6.36
C ARG A 72 -3.81 9.97 -5.33
N GLN A 73 -3.95 10.66 -4.21
CA GLN A 73 -2.98 10.56 -3.13
C GLN A 73 -2.98 9.16 -2.53
N VAL A 74 -1.80 8.63 -2.29
CA VAL A 74 -1.61 7.32 -1.66
C VAL A 74 -0.82 7.51 -0.38
N ASP A 75 -1.34 6.98 0.71
CA ASP A 75 -0.65 6.95 2.00
C ASP A 75 0.01 5.57 2.13
N LEU A 76 1.31 5.52 1.85
CA LEU A 76 2.07 4.28 1.88
C LEU A 76 2.75 4.14 3.23
N VAL A 77 2.18 3.31 4.08
CA VAL A 77 2.65 3.09 5.46
C VAL A 77 3.50 1.83 5.49
N THR A 78 4.67 1.90 6.14
CA THR A 78 5.51 0.72 6.32
C THR A 78 5.12 -0.02 7.59
N GLU A 79 5.20 -1.34 7.55
CA GLU A 79 4.90 -2.18 8.71
C GLU A 79 5.77 -1.80 9.91
N LYS A 80 7.05 -1.52 9.64
CA LYS A 80 8.01 -1.16 10.71
C LYS A 80 7.70 0.17 11.39
N SER A 81 6.94 1.05 10.74
CA SER A 81 6.60 2.37 11.30
C SER A 81 5.36 2.33 12.19
N LEU A 82 4.65 1.22 12.23
CA LEU A 82 3.44 1.10 13.06
C LEU A 82 3.82 1.06 14.54
N ARG A 83 3.34 2.04 15.30
CA ARG A 83 3.65 2.18 16.71
C ARG A 83 2.42 2.32 17.58
N ASN A 84 1.44 3.11 17.13
CA ASN A 84 0.25 3.41 17.91
C ASN A 84 -0.66 2.18 17.94
N PRO A 85 -0.95 1.61 19.15
CA PRO A 85 -1.79 0.40 19.25
C PRO A 85 -3.18 0.57 18.64
N TYR A 86 -3.78 1.75 18.80
CA TYR A 86 -5.12 2.00 18.25
C TYR A 86 -5.08 2.00 16.71
N PHE A 87 -4.04 2.58 16.14
CA PHE A 87 -3.88 2.58 14.69
C PHE A 87 -3.63 1.17 14.17
N ILE A 88 -2.78 0.40 14.84
CA ILE A 88 -2.49 -0.99 14.48
C ILE A 88 -3.78 -1.81 14.49
N GLU A 89 -4.60 -1.66 15.52
CA GLU A 89 -5.88 -2.36 15.60
C GLU A 89 -6.79 -1.98 14.45
N SER A 90 -6.88 -0.69 14.14
CA SER A 90 -7.70 -0.20 13.03
C SER A 90 -7.23 -0.80 11.69
N VAL A 91 -5.92 -0.85 11.46
CA VAL A 91 -5.36 -1.46 10.25
C VAL A 91 -5.72 -2.94 10.18
N ASN A 92 -5.54 -3.65 11.29
CA ASN A 92 -5.79 -5.09 11.34
C ASN A 92 -7.26 -5.46 11.12
N GLN A 93 -8.18 -4.57 11.45
CA GLN A 93 -9.61 -4.80 11.23
C GLN A 93 -9.98 -4.74 9.75
N THR A 94 -9.28 -3.96 8.96
CA THR A 94 -9.66 -3.69 7.56
C THR A 94 -8.67 -4.21 6.54
N LYS A 95 -7.44 -4.52 6.93
CA LYS A 95 -6.40 -4.85 5.94
C LYS A 95 -6.77 -6.04 5.07
N THR A 96 -6.56 -5.86 3.78
CA THR A 96 -6.84 -6.85 2.75
C THR A 96 -5.59 -7.07 1.93
N LEU A 97 -5.18 -8.32 1.77
CA LEU A 97 -3.95 -8.66 1.05
C LEU A 97 -4.09 -8.36 -0.44
N LEU A 98 -3.15 -7.61 -0.99
CA LEU A 98 -3.07 -7.33 -2.42
C LEU A 98 -1.93 -8.07 -3.08
N TYR A 99 -0.80 -8.24 -2.40
CA TYR A 99 0.38 -8.85 -2.96
C TYR A 99 1.20 -9.52 -1.86
N GLU A 100 1.71 -10.70 -2.18
CA GLU A 100 2.63 -11.43 -1.30
C GLU A 100 3.59 -12.24 -2.17
N CYS A 101 4.88 -12.13 -1.89
CA CYS A 101 5.86 -12.87 -2.67
C CYS A 101 6.31 -14.15 -2.01
#